data_6fb9ffde2023d4b2bffdda8310610f15
#
_entry.id   6fb9ffde2023d4b2bffdda8310610f15
#
_cell.length_a   1.000
_cell.length_b   1.000
_cell.length_c   1.000
_cell.angle_alpha   90.00
_cell.angle_beta   90.00
_cell.angle_gamma   90.00
#
_symmetry.space_group_name_H-M   'P 1'
#
loop_
_entity.id
_entity.type
_entity.pdbx_description
1 polymer ?
#
loop_
_entity_poly.entity_id
_entity_poly.type
_entity_poly.pdbx_seq_one_letter_code
_entity_poly.pdbx_strand_id
1 'polypeptide(L)'
;MFACAISNPLDKFHYKDREERYLNIIHKYGKDEQMIFPKLAAYTTMALDANPEQDFLGKMFMDLGLGNSSAGQFFTPYSVCQLMADVVTSDLDNNLQDKLEKRGYISLADECCGAGATLIAAINTIKRKMEKTTPSMNFQRHLLVVGQDIDETVALMCYIQISLLGVAGYIKVGNSIADPMTTDDDKSKYWYTPMYFSDIWVIRRF
;
A
#
# COMPACT_ATOMS: atom_id res chain seq x y z
N MET A 1 10.98 1.98 10.27
CA MET A 1 12.25 1.74 9.56
C MET A 1 12.05 1.22 8.14
N PHE A 2 11.43 0.06 7.91
CA PHE A 2 11.30 -0.50 6.55
C PHE A 2 10.55 0.46 5.60
N ALA A 3 9.45 1.07 6.02
CA ALA A 3 8.78 2.10 5.22
C ALA A 3 9.70 3.28 4.84
N CYS A 4 10.53 3.77 5.79
CA CYS A 4 11.51 4.80 5.50
C CYS A 4 12.55 4.34 4.46
N ALA A 5 13.05 3.11 4.59
CA ALA A 5 14.03 2.54 3.66
C ALA A 5 13.48 2.40 2.23
N ILE A 6 12.17 2.10 2.07
CA ILE A 6 11.51 2.08 0.76
C ILE A 6 11.34 3.50 0.20
N SER A 7 10.94 4.46 1.05
CA SER A 7 10.58 5.81 0.65
C SER A 7 11.77 6.70 0.32
N ASN A 8 12.81 6.69 1.16
CA ASN A 8 13.91 7.66 1.14
C ASN A 8 14.69 7.75 -0.20
N PRO A 9 14.89 6.67 -0.95
CA PRO A 9 15.57 6.76 -2.24
C PRO A 9 14.85 7.65 -3.26
N LEU A 10 13.52 7.73 -3.21
CA LEU A 10 12.68 8.33 -4.23
C LEU A 10 11.96 9.60 -3.76
N ASP A 11 11.40 9.59 -2.56
CA ASP A 11 10.64 10.71 -2.00
C ASP A 11 11.57 11.73 -1.34
N LYS A 12 12.10 12.64 -2.17
CA LYS A 12 13.07 13.65 -1.70
C LYS A 12 12.43 14.74 -0.85
N PHE A 13 11.13 14.96 -0.99
CA PHE A 13 10.40 15.94 -0.19
C PHE A 13 10.37 15.56 1.30
N HIS A 14 10.14 14.27 1.60
CA HIS A 14 10.06 13.78 2.98
C HIS A 14 11.37 13.15 3.48
N TYR A 15 12.44 13.16 2.68
CA TYR A 15 13.68 12.44 2.97
C TYR A 15 14.25 12.80 4.34
N LYS A 16 14.37 14.10 4.64
CA LYS A 16 15.05 14.58 5.86
C LYS A 16 14.40 14.03 7.13
N ASP A 17 13.08 14.16 7.24
CA ASP A 17 12.33 13.77 8.44
C ASP A 17 12.28 12.25 8.58
N ARG A 18 12.16 11.52 7.45
CA ARG A 18 12.14 10.07 7.44
C ARG A 18 13.50 9.44 7.69
N GLU A 19 14.57 10.07 7.22
CA GLU A 19 15.93 9.62 7.52
C GLU A 19 16.26 9.83 8.99
N GLU A 20 15.93 10.99 9.54
CA GLU A 20 16.08 11.25 10.98
C GLU A 20 15.29 10.21 11.81
N ARG A 21 14.04 9.96 11.43
CA ARG A 21 13.22 8.92 12.05
C ARG A 21 13.87 7.53 11.96
N TYR A 22 14.39 7.16 10.79
CA TYR A 22 15.08 5.89 10.60
C TYR A 22 16.27 5.78 11.54
N LEU A 23 17.14 6.78 11.58
CA LEU A 23 18.33 6.81 12.41
C LEU A 23 17.97 6.77 13.90
N ASN A 24 16.98 7.55 14.34
CA ASN A 24 16.50 7.56 15.71
C ASN A 24 15.95 6.21 16.19
N ILE A 25 15.43 5.39 15.27
CA ILE A 25 14.97 4.04 15.61
C ILE A 25 16.15 3.06 15.62
N ILE A 26 16.97 3.03 14.56
CA ILE A 26 18.03 2.02 14.42
C ILE A 26 19.10 2.13 15.52
N HIS A 27 19.39 3.36 15.96
CA HIS A 27 20.39 3.58 17.03
C HIS A 27 19.96 3.07 18.41
N LYS A 28 18.68 2.68 18.60
CA LYS A 28 18.21 2.04 19.83
C LYS A 28 18.61 0.57 19.95
N TYR A 29 19.12 -0.02 18.88
CA TYR A 29 19.45 -1.43 18.77
C TYR A 29 20.95 -1.65 18.68
N GLY A 30 21.45 -2.74 19.28
CA GLY A 30 22.85 -3.16 19.14
C GLY A 30 23.18 -3.61 17.71
N LYS A 31 24.48 -3.65 17.38
CA LYS A 31 24.92 -3.98 15.99
C LYS A 31 24.37 -5.33 15.49
N ASP A 32 24.32 -6.33 16.35
CA ASP A 32 23.82 -7.66 15.98
C ASP A 32 22.32 -7.62 15.71
N GLU A 33 21.56 -6.86 16.51
CA GLU A 33 20.12 -6.66 16.31
C GLU A 33 19.86 -5.85 15.04
N GLN A 34 20.68 -4.84 14.73
CA GLN A 34 20.57 -4.05 13.50
C GLN A 34 20.65 -4.93 12.25
N MET A 35 21.44 -5.99 12.28
CA MET A 35 21.56 -6.96 11.18
C MET A 35 20.32 -7.85 10.99
N ILE A 36 19.38 -7.85 11.94
CA ILE A 36 18.11 -8.59 11.83
C ILE A 36 17.13 -7.86 10.91
N PHE A 37 17.09 -6.51 10.95
CA PHE A 37 16.10 -5.73 10.17
C PHE A 37 16.17 -5.95 8.65
N PRO A 38 17.34 -5.96 7.99
CA PRO A 38 17.42 -6.33 6.57
C PRO A 38 16.91 -7.75 6.28
N LYS A 39 17.13 -8.69 7.19
CA LYS A 39 16.63 -10.07 7.05
C LYS A 39 15.09 -10.10 7.13
N LEU A 40 14.49 -9.36 8.08
CA LEU A 40 13.04 -9.24 8.18
C LEU A 40 12.43 -8.62 6.92
N ALA A 41 13.06 -7.56 6.38
CA ALA A 41 12.65 -6.97 5.11
C ALA A 41 12.75 -7.98 3.96
N ALA A 42 13.84 -8.74 3.87
CA ALA A 42 14.00 -9.79 2.86
C ALA A 42 12.94 -10.89 2.98
N TYR A 43 12.66 -11.37 4.20
CA TYR A 43 11.61 -12.38 4.40
C TYR A 43 10.21 -11.86 4.04
N THR A 44 9.89 -10.60 4.36
CA THR A 44 8.63 -9.98 3.94
C THR A 44 8.52 -9.93 2.41
N THR A 45 9.60 -9.51 1.74
CA THR A 45 9.64 -9.48 0.26
C THR A 45 9.47 -10.87 -0.33
N MET A 46 10.19 -11.87 0.18
CA MET A 46 10.09 -13.26 -0.28
C MET A 46 8.69 -13.85 -0.05
N ALA A 47 8.05 -13.55 1.08
CA ALA A 47 6.70 -14.02 1.37
C ALA A 47 5.66 -13.46 0.40
N LEU A 48 5.75 -12.17 0.06
CA LEU A 48 4.85 -11.52 -0.90
C LEU A 48 5.17 -11.88 -2.35
N ASP A 49 6.43 -12.18 -2.68
CA ASP A 49 6.82 -12.70 -4.00
C ASP A 49 6.28 -14.13 -4.21
N ALA A 50 6.41 -14.98 -3.19
CA ALA A 50 5.88 -16.35 -3.23
C ALA A 50 4.35 -16.40 -3.29
N ASN A 51 3.67 -15.50 -2.58
CA ASN A 51 2.22 -15.37 -2.61
C ASN A 51 1.80 -13.89 -2.49
N PRO A 52 1.51 -13.20 -3.59
CA PRO A 52 1.03 -11.81 -3.55
C PRO A 52 -0.44 -11.68 -3.11
N GLU A 53 -1.17 -12.78 -3.03
CA GLU A 53 -2.59 -12.81 -2.64
C GLU A 53 -2.76 -13.07 -1.14
N GLN A 54 -2.16 -12.22 -0.31
CA GLN A 54 -2.27 -12.29 1.15
C GLN A 54 -2.00 -10.95 1.82
N ASP A 55 -2.56 -10.75 3.01
CA ASP A 55 -2.15 -9.73 3.96
C ASP A 55 -1.09 -10.32 4.91
N PHE A 56 0.16 -10.34 4.46
CA PHE A 56 1.25 -10.97 5.20
C PHE A 56 1.54 -10.23 6.52
N LEU A 57 1.72 -8.90 6.45
CA LEU A 57 2.07 -8.12 7.63
C LEU A 57 0.92 -8.00 8.62
N GLY A 58 -0.32 -7.81 8.13
CA GLY A 58 -1.49 -7.74 9.00
C GLY A 58 -1.73 -9.06 9.72
N LYS A 59 -1.59 -10.19 9.02
CA LYS A 59 -1.68 -11.51 9.65
C LYS A 59 -0.62 -11.69 10.73
N MET A 60 0.65 -11.39 10.44
CA MET A 60 1.73 -11.46 11.44
C MET A 60 1.47 -10.56 12.65
N PHE A 61 0.98 -9.35 12.43
CA PHE A 61 0.66 -8.40 13.49
C PHE A 61 -0.41 -8.95 14.45
N MET A 62 -1.44 -9.58 13.90
CA MET A 62 -2.49 -10.23 14.70
C MET A 62 -2.00 -11.50 15.41
N ASP A 63 -1.23 -12.34 14.72
CA ASP A 63 -0.69 -13.60 15.28
C ASP A 63 0.28 -13.31 16.45
N LEU A 64 0.98 -12.18 16.44
CA LEU A 64 1.85 -11.72 17.52
C LEU A 64 1.11 -11.01 18.66
N GLY A 65 -0.22 -10.86 18.56
CA GLY A 65 -1.03 -10.20 19.58
C GLY A 65 -0.76 -8.68 19.70
N LEU A 66 -0.27 -8.04 18.63
CA LEU A 66 0.06 -6.61 18.62
C LEU A 66 -1.16 -5.73 18.31
N GLY A 67 -2.27 -6.32 17.88
CA GLY A 67 -3.51 -5.60 17.60
C GLY A 67 -4.14 -5.01 18.87
N ASN A 68 -4.68 -3.81 18.77
CA ASN A 68 -5.36 -3.14 19.87
C ASN A 68 -6.84 -3.53 19.90
N SER A 69 -7.17 -4.63 20.59
CA SER A 69 -8.56 -5.09 20.75
C SER A 69 -9.45 -4.08 21.49
N SER A 70 -8.89 -3.27 22.38
CA SER A 70 -9.63 -2.21 23.11
C SER A 70 -10.03 -1.05 22.20
N ALA A 71 -9.30 -0.84 21.09
CA ALA A 71 -9.65 0.14 20.05
C ALA A 71 -10.52 -0.47 18.93
N GLY A 72 -10.96 -1.73 19.07
CA GLY A 72 -11.75 -2.41 18.03
C GLY A 72 -10.95 -2.74 16.76
N GLN A 73 -9.64 -2.88 16.86
CA GLN A 73 -8.76 -3.17 15.73
C GLN A 73 -8.80 -4.65 15.40
N PHE A 74 -9.69 -5.02 14.47
CA PHE A 74 -9.81 -6.37 13.92
C PHE A 74 -9.55 -6.34 12.44
N PHE A 75 -8.66 -7.20 11.96
CA PHE A 75 -8.39 -7.30 10.54
C PHE A 75 -9.41 -8.22 9.86
N THR A 76 -9.92 -7.77 8.74
CA THR A 76 -10.87 -8.54 7.94
C THR A 76 -10.16 -9.78 7.38
N PRO A 77 -10.73 -10.99 7.54
CA PRO A 77 -10.16 -12.20 6.93
C PRO A 77 -9.95 -12.02 5.42
N TYR A 78 -8.80 -12.44 4.90
CA TYR A 78 -8.43 -12.18 3.51
C TYR A 78 -9.43 -12.77 2.49
N SER A 79 -10.06 -13.91 2.80
CA SER A 79 -11.13 -14.49 1.98
C SER A 79 -12.36 -13.60 1.86
N VAL A 80 -12.68 -12.85 2.92
CA VAL A 80 -13.77 -11.85 2.89
C VAL A 80 -13.35 -10.66 2.02
N CYS A 81 -12.09 -10.20 2.15
CA CYS A 81 -11.55 -9.15 1.29
C CYS A 81 -11.57 -9.54 -0.20
N GLN A 82 -11.30 -10.79 -0.53
CA GLN A 82 -11.41 -11.31 -1.90
C GLN A 82 -12.85 -11.23 -2.42
N LEU A 83 -13.83 -11.67 -1.62
CA LEU A 83 -15.24 -11.55 -2.00
C LEU A 83 -15.65 -10.08 -2.21
N MET A 84 -15.25 -9.20 -1.29
CA MET A 84 -15.51 -7.76 -1.43
C MET A 84 -14.87 -7.20 -2.70
N ALA A 85 -13.64 -7.59 -3.01
CA ALA A 85 -12.92 -7.17 -4.21
C ALA A 85 -13.67 -7.60 -5.49
N ASP A 86 -14.16 -8.83 -5.54
CA ASP A 86 -14.95 -9.32 -6.69
C ASP A 86 -16.24 -8.51 -6.88
N VAL A 87 -16.93 -8.18 -5.79
CA VAL A 87 -18.17 -7.37 -5.82
C VAL A 87 -17.89 -5.94 -6.30
N VAL A 88 -16.92 -5.23 -5.68
CA VAL A 88 -16.65 -3.82 -6.01
C VAL A 88 -16.02 -3.63 -7.39
N THR A 89 -15.39 -4.67 -7.93
CA THR A 89 -14.78 -4.62 -9.27
C THR A 89 -15.62 -5.30 -10.35
N SER A 90 -16.84 -5.72 -10.03
CA SER A 90 -17.71 -6.47 -10.97
C SER A 90 -18.03 -5.71 -12.26
N ASP A 91 -18.16 -4.38 -12.20
CA ASP A 91 -18.40 -3.54 -13.36
C ASP A 91 -17.20 -3.52 -14.35
N LEU A 92 -15.99 -3.82 -13.88
CA LEU A 92 -14.80 -3.90 -14.72
C LEU A 92 -14.84 -5.09 -15.69
N ASP A 93 -15.63 -6.11 -15.43
CA ASP A 93 -15.75 -7.27 -16.34
C ASP A 93 -16.23 -6.86 -17.73
N ASN A 94 -17.03 -5.79 -17.84
CA ASN A 94 -17.56 -5.31 -19.11
C ASN A 94 -16.99 -3.94 -19.54
N ASN A 95 -16.45 -3.14 -18.61
CA ASN A 95 -16.13 -1.73 -18.85
C ASN A 95 -14.64 -1.39 -18.66
N LEU A 96 -13.79 -2.38 -18.41
CA LEU A 96 -12.38 -2.16 -18.09
C LEU A 96 -11.65 -1.42 -19.22
N GLN A 97 -11.75 -1.93 -20.44
CA GLN A 97 -11.09 -1.35 -21.60
C GLN A 97 -11.55 0.09 -21.83
N ASP A 98 -12.85 0.33 -21.81
CA ASP A 98 -13.48 1.64 -22.01
C ASP A 98 -12.97 2.67 -20.97
N LYS A 99 -12.88 2.25 -19.69
CA LYS A 99 -12.35 3.11 -18.62
C LYS A 99 -10.86 3.42 -18.82
N LEU A 100 -10.07 2.44 -19.25
CA LEU A 100 -8.65 2.62 -19.51
C LEU A 100 -8.40 3.51 -20.73
N GLU A 101 -9.18 3.37 -21.80
CA GLU A 101 -9.10 4.23 -22.99
C GLU A 101 -9.48 5.68 -22.68
N LYS A 102 -10.52 5.90 -21.86
CA LYS A 102 -11.00 7.25 -21.52
C LYS A 102 -10.13 7.98 -20.50
N ARG A 103 -9.68 7.30 -19.46
CA ARG A 103 -8.98 7.91 -18.32
C ARG A 103 -7.49 7.56 -18.25
N GLY A 104 -7.07 6.51 -18.93
CA GLY A 104 -5.70 5.99 -18.89
C GLY A 104 -5.39 5.15 -17.66
N TYR A 105 -6.22 5.18 -16.62
CA TYR A 105 -6.02 4.38 -15.40
C TYR A 105 -7.32 4.19 -14.62
N ILE A 106 -7.30 3.18 -13.73
CA ILE A 106 -8.33 2.94 -12.71
C ILE A 106 -7.79 3.43 -11.37
N SER A 107 -8.64 3.99 -10.54
CA SER A 107 -8.31 4.32 -9.14
C SER A 107 -9.10 3.45 -8.17
N LEU A 108 -8.43 3.02 -7.11
CA LEU A 108 -8.98 2.27 -6.00
C LEU A 108 -8.67 3.02 -4.71
N ALA A 109 -9.67 3.19 -3.83
CA ALA A 109 -9.49 3.89 -2.56
C ALA A 109 -10.07 3.07 -1.39
N ASP A 110 -9.43 3.17 -0.22
CA ASP A 110 -9.91 2.65 1.06
C ASP A 110 -9.52 3.62 2.17
N GLU A 111 -10.50 4.28 2.76
CA GLU A 111 -10.31 5.31 3.79
C GLU A 111 -10.10 4.73 5.20
N CYS A 112 -10.11 3.41 5.37
CA CYS A 112 -9.82 2.69 6.62
C CYS A 112 -9.00 1.44 6.30
N CYS A 113 -7.90 1.63 5.59
CA CYS A 113 -7.20 0.54 4.89
C CYS A 113 -6.52 -0.49 5.82
N GLY A 114 -6.32 -0.19 7.11
CA GLY A 114 -5.59 -1.06 8.01
C GLY A 114 -4.22 -1.43 7.45
N ALA A 115 -3.85 -2.70 7.52
CA ALA A 115 -2.63 -3.22 6.89
C ALA A 115 -2.74 -3.40 5.35
N GLY A 116 -3.92 -3.15 4.78
CA GLY A 116 -4.14 -3.16 3.33
C GLY A 116 -4.78 -4.43 2.77
N ALA A 117 -5.36 -5.30 3.59
CA ALA A 117 -5.94 -6.56 3.13
C ALA A 117 -6.98 -6.38 2.01
N THR A 118 -7.90 -5.41 2.14
CA THR A 118 -8.91 -5.05 1.15
C THR A 118 -8.29 -4.52 -0.14
N LEU A 119 -7.32 -3.61 -0.02
CA LEU A 119 -6.59 -3.07 -1.16
C LEU A 119 -5.80 -4.15 -1.89
N ILE A 120 -5.08 -5.02 -1.17
CA ILE A 120 -4.30 -6.12 -1.75
C ILE A 120 -5.22 -7.08 -2.52
N ALA A 121 -6.36 -7.46 -1.95
CA ALA A 121 -7.33 -8.32 -2.62
C ALA A 121 -7.87 -7.67 -3.90
N ALA A 122 -8.24 -6.38 -3.85
CA ALA A 122 -8.75 -5.64 -5.01
C ALA A 122 -7.67 -5.43 -6.09
N ILE A 123 -6.42 -5.14 -5.71
CA ILE A 123 -5.26 -5.05 -6.63
C ILE A 123 -5.12 -6.35 -7.42
N ASN A 124 -5.09 -7.49 -6.73
CA ASN A 124 -4.92 -8.79 -7.37
C ASN A 124 -6.11 -9.15 -8.26
N THR A 125 -7.33 -8.83 -7.84
CA THR A 125 -8.54 -9.02 -8.66
C THR A 125 -8.50 -8.16 -9.93
N ILE A 126 -8.16 -6.87 -9.83
CA ILE A 126 -8.02 -5.99 -10.99
C ILE A 126 -6.90 -6.46 -11.90
N LYS A 127 -5.75 -6.87 -11.35
CA LYS A 127 -4.64 -7.44 -12.12
C LYS A 127 -5.10 -8.63 -12.96
N ARG A 128 -5.78 -9.61 -12.35
CA ARG A 128 -6.33 -10.78 -13.08
C ARG A 128 -7.32 -10.37 -14.18
N LYS A 129 -8.19 -9.38 -13.93
CA LYS A 129 -9.12 -8.86 -14.94
C LYS A 129 -8.36 -8.19 -16.09
N MET A 130 -7.34 -7.40 -15.80
CA MET A 130 -6.50 -6.76 -16.82
C MET A 130 -5.75 -7.79 -17.67
N GLU A 131 -5.15 -8.79 -17.06
CA GLU A 131 -4.45 -9.87 -17.77
C GLU A 131 -5.38 -10.63 -18.74
N LYS A 132 -6.65 -10.78 -18.38
CA LYS A 132 -7.67 -11.45 -19.19
C LYS A 132 -8.22 -10.59 -20.32
N THR A 133 -8.50 -9.31 -20.07
CA THR A 133 -9.26 -8.46 -21.00
C THR A 133 -8.39 -7.47 -21.77
N THR A 134 -7.28 -7.04 -21.18
CA THR A 134 -6.36 -6.06 -21.74
C THR A 134 -4.89 -6.49 -21.55
N PRO A 135 -4.47 -7.66 -22.11
CA PRO A 135 -3.17 -8.27 -21.82
C PRO A 135 -1.97 -7.42 -22.25
N SER A 136 -2.16 -6.43 -23.12
CA SER A 136 -1.13 -5.46 -23.51
C SER A 136 -0.92 -4.33 -22.49
N MET A 137 -1.81 -4.20 -21.49
CA MET A 137 -1.75 -3.13 -20.50
C MET A 137 -1.20 -3.67 -19.16
N ASN A 138 -0.20 -2.99 -18.63
CA ASN A 138 0.41 -3.34 -17.36
C ASN A 138 -0.31 -2.63 -16.21
N PHE A 139 -0.78 -3.37 -15.19
CA PHE A 139 -1.47 -2.81 -14.03
C PHE A 139 -0.64 -1.75 -13.29
N GLN A 140 0.69 -1.87 -13.23
CA GLN A 140 1.58 -0.89 -12.61
C GLN A 140 1.46 0.51 -13.25
N ARG A 141 1.12 0.55 -14.54
CA ARG A 141 0.91 1.78 -15.31
C ARG A 141 -0.53 2.26 -15.33
N HIS A 142 -1.48 1.41 -14.95
CA HIS A 142 -2.91 1.66 -15.14
C HIS A 142 -3.75 1.53 -13.88
N LEU A 143 -3.14 1.26 -12.72
CA LEU A 143 -3.83 1.19 -11.42
C LEU A 143 -3.19 2.15 -10.43
N LEU A 144 -3.99 3.06 -9.89
CA LEU A 144 -3.64 3.96 -8.79
C LEU A 144 -4.36 3.51 -7.52
N VAL A 145 -3.61 3.30 -6.45
CA VAL A 145 -4.15 2.88 -5.16
C VAL A 145 -3.97 3.95 -4.11
N VAL A 146 -5.03 4.23 -3.38
CA VAL A 146 -5.06 5.26 -2.35
C VAL A 146 -5.59 4.64 -1.05
N GLY A 147 -4.89 4.84 0.05
CA GLY A 147 -5.34 4.38 1.35
C GLY A 147 -5.20 5.45 2.42
N GLN A 148 -6.03 5.35 3.45
CA GLN A 148 -5.90 6.16 4.67
C GLN A 148 -6.18 5.30 5.88
N ASP A 149 -5.42 5.48 6.94
CA ASP A 149 -5.73 4.90 8.24
C ASP A 149 -5.26 5.82 9.36
N ILE A 150 -5.99 5.80 10.47
CA ILE A 150 -5.68 6.60 11.66
C ILE A 150 -4.46 6.06 12.42
N ASP A 151 -4.27 4.73 12.41
CA ASP A 151 -3.14 4.07 13.05
C ASP A 151 -1.93 4.05 12.10
N GLU A 152 -0.90 4.81 12.45
CA GLU A 152 0.31 4.91 11.65
C GLU A 152 0.98 3.54 11.42
N THR A 153 0.97 2.65 12.39
CA THR A 153 1.65 1.35 12.28
C THR A 153 1.03 0.52 11.18
N VAL A 154 -0.31 0.38 11.19
CA VAL A 154 -1.01 -0.41 10.18
C VAL A 154 -1.02 0.28 8.82
N ALA A 155 -1.14 1.61 8.78
CA ALA A 155 -1.01 2.39 7.54
C ALA A 155 0.36 2.17 6.88
N LEU A 156 1.45 2.12 7.67
CA LEU A 156 2.79 1.82 7.16
C LEU A 156 2.96 0.36 6.75
N MET A 157 2.25 -0.59 7.37
CA MET A 157 2.20 -1.97 6.88
C MET A 157 1.53 -2.03 5.50
N CYS A 158 0.39 -1.33 5.32
CA CYS A 158 -0.26 -1.19 4.02
C CYS A 158 0.71 -0.60 2.98
N TYR A 159 1.35 0.53 3.29
CA TYR A 159 2.34 1.16 2.42
C TYR A 159 3.45 0.21 1.98
N ILE A 160 4.03 -0.56 2.92
CA ILE A 160 5.10 -1.52 2.62
C ILE A 160 4.57 -2.60 1.65
N GLN A 161 3.42 -3.19 1.95
CA GLN A 161 2.87 -4.29 1.16
C GLN A 161 2.53 -3.85 -0.27
N ILE A 162 1.80 -2.73 -0.44
CA ILE A 162 1.48 -2.24 -1.80
C ILE A 162 2.71 -1.75 -2.57
N SER A 163 3.75 -1.24 -1.87
CA SER A 163 5.03 -0.90 -2.48
C SER A 163 5.75 -2.12 -3.03
N LEU A 164 5.80 -3.22 -2.26
CA LEU A 164 6.41 -4.49 -2.68
C LEU A 164 5.62 -5.19 -3.79
N LEU A 165 4.30 -5.01 -3.85
CA LEU A 165 3.46 -5.46 -4.98
C LEU A 165 3.69 -4.64 -6.25
N GLY A 166 4.48 -3.57 -6.19
CA GLY A 166 4.83 -2.74 -7.34
C GLY A 166 3.69 -1.87 -7.85
N VAL A 167 2.76 -1.47 -7.00
CA VAL A 167 1.59 -0.66 -7.38
C VAL A 167 1.87 0.82 -7.16
N ALA A 168 1.43 1.66 -8.10
CA ALA A 168 1.46 3.10 -7.91
C ALA A 168 0.36 3.53 -6.94
N GLY A 169 0.71 4.34 -5.95
CA GLY A 169 -0.26 4.80 -4.97
C GLY A 169 0.35 5.61 -3.84
N TYR A 170 -0.49 5.94 -2.89
CA TYR A 170 -0.08 6.62 -1.66
C TYR A 170 -1.00 6.28 -0.50
N ILE A 171 -0.43 6.32 0.70
CA ILE A 171 -1.14 6.11 1.96
C ILE A 171 -1.00 7.38 2.80
N LYS A 172 -2.14 7.90 3.29
CA LYS A 172 -2.19 8.99 4.27
C LYS A 172 -2.35 8.42 5.66
N VAL A 173 -1.56 8.89 6.61
CA VAL A 173 -1.75 8.61 8.04
C VAL A 173 -2.64 9.70 8.62
N GLY A 174 -3.82 9.33 9.10
CA GLY A 174 -4.76 10.30 9.68
C GLY A 174 -6.20 9.81 9.75
N ASN A 175 -7.02 10.54 10.47
CA ASN A 175 -8.44 10.24 10.63
C ASN A 175 -9.22 10.65 9.37
N SER A 176 -9.73 9.70 8.62
CA SER A 176 -10.44 9.92 7.35
C SER A 176 -11.74 10.74 7.48
N ILE A 177 -12.33 10.79 8.68
CA ILE A 177 -13.54 11.59 8.94
C ILE A 177 -13.17 13.03 9.29
N ALA A 178 -12.16 13.23 10.17
CA ALA A 178 -11.78 14.55 10.67
C ALA A 178 -10.76 15.26 9.76
N ASP A 179 -9.96 14.50 9.03
CA ASP A 179 -8.88 14.95 8.15
C ASP A 179 -8.89 14.11 6.85
N PRO A 180 -9.98 14.19 6.04
CA PRO A 180 -10.07 13.44 4.79
C PRO A 180 -9.01 13.90 3.79
N MET A 181 -8.68 13.07 2.81
CA MET A 181 -7.78 13.44 1.72
C MET A 181 -8.40 14.50 0.82
N THR A 182 -7.69 15.61 0.62
CA THR A 182 -8.08 16.72 -0.28
C THR A 182 -6.92 17.14 -1.18
N THR A 183 -7.20 17.93 -2.21
CA THR A 183 -6.16 18.46 -3.11
C THR A 183 -5.18 19.38 -2.38
N ASP A 184 -5.68 20.14 -1.41
CA ASP A 184 -4.95 21.18 -0.67
C ASP A 184 -4.35 20.68 0.65
N ASP A 185 -4.34 19.38 0.86
CA ASP A 185 -3.81 18.73 2.05
C ASP A 185 -2.34 19.04 2.31
N ASP A 186 -1.97 19.08 3.59
CA ASP A 186 -0.59 18.93 4.01
C ASP A 186 -0.06 17.54 3.63
N LYS A 187 0.88 17.51 2.72
CA LYS A 187 1.45 16.26 2.20
C LYS A 187 2.44 15.59 3.14
N SER A 188 2.75 16.16 4.31
CA SER A 188 3.68 15.60 5.29
C SER A 188 3.28 14.21 5.81
N LYS A 189 1.97 13.92 5.83
CA LYS A 189 1.40 12.64 6.28
C LYS A 189 1.29 11.57 5.18
N TYR A 190 1.72 11.88 3.95
CA TYR A 190 1.55 11.00 2.79
C TYR A 190 2.79 10.15 2.53
N TRP A 191 2.57 8.86 2.28
CA TRP A 191 3.59 7.88 1.93
C TRP A 191 3.36 7.40 0.51
N TYR A 192 4.20 7.87 -0.42
CA TYR A 192 4.10 7.54 -1.84
C TYR A 192 4.89 6.29 -2.17
N THR A 193 4.27 5.32 -2.86
CA THR A 193 4.95 4.09 -3.28
C THR A 193 6.03 4.38 -4.32
N PRO A 194 7.06 3.52 -4.46
CA PRO A 194 8.09 3.68 -5.48
C PRO A 194 7.54 3.85 -6.89
N MET A 195 6.52 3.07 -7.27
CA MET A 195 5.92 3.11 -8.60
C MET A 195 5.22 4.46 -8.89
N TYR A 196 4.76 5.18 -7.88
CA TYR A 196 4.16 6.51 -8.03
C TYR A 196 5.12 7.55 -8.60
N PHE A 197 6.42 7.36 -8.45
CA PHE A 197 7.46 8.24 -8.98
C PHE A 197 7.91 7.86 -10.40
N SER A 198 7.34 6.82 -11.02
CA SER A 198 7.66 6.48 -12.41
C SER A 198 7.15 7.53 -13.39
N ASP A 199 7.79 7.66 -14.54
CA ASP A 199 7.53 8.71 -15.54
C ASP A 199 6.06 8.82 -15.93
N ILE A 200 5.39 7.69 -16.12
CA ILE A 200 3.97 7.67 -16.50
C ILE A 200 3.07 8.30 -15.43
N TRP A 201 3.38 8.11 -14.16
CA TRP A 201 2.60 8.69 -13.07
C TRP A 201 3.00 10.15 -12.80
N VAL A 202 4.23 10.55 -13.12
CA VAL A 202 4.62 11.95 -13.12
C VAL A 202 3.83 12.72 -14.18
N ILE A 203 3.75 12.19 -15.41
CA ILE A 203 2.99 12.83 -16.52
C ILE A 203 1.49 12.95 -16.20
N ARG A 204 0.90 11.96 -15.54
CA ARG A 204 -0.54 11.95 -15.18
C ARG A 204 -0.93 12.91 -14.06
N ARG A 205 0.03 13.49 -13.35
CA ARG A 205 -0.21 14.49 -12.30
C ARG A 205 -0.30 15.91 -12.83
N PHE A 206 0.10 16.13 -14.07
CA PHE A 206 -0.02 17.38 -14.80
C PHE A 206 -1.13 17.29 -15.85
#